data_b96eb396849ac29a0343dd40610b0206
#
_entry.id   b96eb396849ac29a0343dd40610b0206
#
_cell.length_a   1.000
_cell.length_b   1.000
_cell.length_c   1.000
_cell.angle_alpha   90.00
_cell.angle_beta   90.00
_cell.angle_gamma   90.00
#
_symmetry.space_group_name_H-M   'P 1'
#
loop_
_entity.id
_entity.type
_entity.pdbx_description
1 polymer ?
#
loop_
_entity_poly.entity_id
_entity_poly.type
_entity_poly.pdbx_seq_one_letter_code
_entity_poly.pdbx_strand_id
1 'polypeptide(L)'
;MTLALRKLEMTVLGIGFLGLAWSKDKLRGYATPNTVSKFDVEGQIAYLLDIFGSFRRFMPPGFDLRGRDVLELSPGASRGNGALFLAMGARSYHAIDVFNLAGDEDPVFYELLLDRFSYGTKADRQRAHALSSASGAREFSYVVGRDFDIPRLAGGRTFDLIVSCAAFEHYDSVPDTVAGLTQVARPGCEAIHIIDLQTHSRWIREHDPNNIYRYPEPIYRLFRFPGQPNRLRPADYIAAFEAQAWSDVRFVPSRTIEPALRGLSLAGLATPFAGQEDMIVLDGALTARHPGGIGG
;
A
#
# COMPACT_ATOMS: atom_id res chain seq x y z
N MET A 1 31.00 -19.30 -6.93
CA MET A 1 30.92 -18.69 -5.56
C MET A 1 30.01 -19.56 -4.71
N THR A 2 30.44 -19.97 -3.52
CA THR A 2 29.63 -20.80 -2.63
C THR A 2 28.42 -20.03 -2.08
N LEU A 3 27.36 -20.74 -1.68
CA LEU A 3 26.16 -20.11 -1.05
C LEU A 3 26.55 -19.30 0.19
N ALA A 4 27.49 -19.80 0.98
CA ALA A 4 27.98 -19.12 2.20
C ALA A 4 28.61 -17.75 1.88
N LEU A 5 29.45 -17.66 0.84
CA LEU A 5 30.05 -16.40 0.40
C LEU A 5 29.01 -15.41 -0.12
N ARG A 6 28.05 -15.87 -0.91
CA ARG A 6 26.93 -15.02 -1.39
C ARG A 6 26.09 -14.48 -0.25
N LYS A 7 25.79 -15.31 0.75
CA LYS A 7 25.08 -14.87 1.95
C LYS A 7 25.81 -13.76 2.68
N LEU A 8 27.10 -13.95 2.92
CA LEU A 8 27.93 -12.93 3.58
C LEU A 8 27.95 -11.64 2.78
N GLU A 9 28.19 -11.73 1.48
CA GLU A 9 28.14 -10.59 0.54
C GLU A 9 26.82 -9.82 0.64
N MET A 10 25.67 -10.50 0.48
CA MET A 10 24.37 -9.87 0.55
C MET A 10 24.06 -9.28 1.93
N THR A 11 24.54 -9.90 3.00
CA THR A 11 24.38 -9.36 4.36
C THR A 11 25.18 -8.08 4.54
N VAL A 12 26.44 -8.03 4.12
CA VAL A 12 27.29 -6.84 4.24
C VAL A 12 26.76 -5.70 3.36
N LEU A 13 26.43 -5.99 2.10
CA LEU A 13 25.87 -5.00 1.18
C LEU A 13 24.53 -4.45 1.69
N GLY A 14 23.65 -5.29 2.20
CA GLY A 14 22.37 -4.88 2.73
C GLY A 14 22.49 -3.98 3.96
N ILE A 15 23.43 -4.25 4.89
CA ILE A 15 23.76 -3.32 6.00
C ILE A 15 24.22 -1.98 5.44
N GLY A 16 25.09 -1.99 4.42
CA GLY A 16 25.53 -0.77 3.75
C GLY A 16 24.36 0.05 3.19
N PHE A 17 23.39 -0.60 2.53
CA PHE A 17 22.19 0.07 2.02
C PHE A 17 21.26 0.57 3.12
N LEU A 18 21.09 -0.17 4.24
CA LEU A 18 20.35 0.30 5.41
C LEU A 18 21.03 1.56 6.00
N GLY A 19 22.32 1.54 6.15
CA GLY A 19 23.10 2.69 6.62
C GLY A 19 22.99 3.91 5.70
N LEU A 20 23.01 3.70 4.38
CA LEU A 20 22.81 4.76 3.40
C LEU A 20 21.40 5.35 3.47
N ALA A 21 20.36 4.52 3.59
CA ALA A 21 18.98 4.96 3.71
C ALA A 21 18.78 5.78 4.99
N TRP A 22 19.27 5.28 6.12
CA TRP A 22 19.27 5.97 7.41
C TRP A 22 20.03 7.31 7.36
N SER A 23 21.23 7.33 6.77
CA SER A 23 22.03 8.56 6.63
C SER A 23 21.31 9.60 5.76
N LYS A 24 20.65 9.16 4.71
CA LYS A 24 19.84 10.02 3.84
C LYS A 24 18.68 10.66 4.60
N ASP A 25 17.98 9.87 5.42
CA ASP A 25 16.91 10.36 6.28
C ASP A 25 17.44 11.41 7.27
N LYS A 26 18.55 11.13 7.95
CA LYS A 26 19.15 12.06 8.94
C LYS A 26 19.66 13.35 8.34
N LEU A 27 20.18 13.33 7.12
CA LEU A 27 20.80 14.49 6.47
C LEU A 27 19.80 15.33 5.68
N ARG A 28 18.77 14.71 5.10
CA ARG A 28 17.85 15.37 4.15
C ARG A 28 16.40 15.37 4.62
N GLY A 29 16.11 14.75 5.77
CA GLY A 29 14.75 14.39 6.15
C GLY A 29 14.24 13.22 5.31
N TYR A 30 13.10 12.67 5.68
CA TYR A 30 12.47 11.59 4.95
C TYR A 30 12.33 11.97 3.48
N ALA A 31 13.12 11.31 2.63
CA ALA A 31 13.02 11.49 1.20
C ALA A 31 11.71 10.85 0.73
N THR A 32 10.96 11.59 -0.07
CA THR A 32 9.77 11.10 -0.75
C THR A 32 9.99 9.69 -1.30
N PRO A 33 9.01 8.78 -1.12
CA PRO A 33 9.09 7.45 -1.73
C PRO A 33 9.41 7.55 -3.22
N ASN A 34 10.12 6.56 -3.75
CA ASN A 34 10.35 6.46 -5.19
C ASN A 34 9.01 6.21 -5.88
N THR A 35 8.35 7.28 -6.26
CA THR A 35 7.12 7.25 -7.05
C THR A 35 7.46 7.24 -8.53
N VAL A 36 6.55 6.73 -9.36
CA VAL A 36 6.66 6.82 -10.82
C VAL A 36 6.82 8.31 -11.20
N SER A 37 7.76 8.62 -12.08
CA SER A 37 8.09 9.98 -12.44
C SER A 37 6.86 10.71 -12.98
N LYS A 38 6.58 11.91 -12.47
CA LYS A 38 5.52 12.79 -13.00
C LYS A 38 5.73 13.19 -14.48
N PHE A 39 6.93 12.98 -15.02
CA PHE A 39 7.26 13.28 -16.42
C PHE A 39 7.01 12.13 -17.39
N ASP A 40 6.74 10.92 -16.88
CA ASP A 40 6.34 9.76 -17.67
C ASP A 40 4.84 9.50 -17.49
N VAL A 41 4.03 10.27 -18.20
CA VAL A 41 2.55 10.19 -18.15
C VAL A 41 2.06 8.80 -18.56
N GLU A 42 2.66 8.21 -19.61
CA GLU A 42 2.27 6.90 -20.10
C GLU A 42 2.54 5.78 -19.07
N GLY A 43 3.74 5.78 -18.53
CA GLY A 43 4.11 4.83 -17.46
C GLY A 43 3.29 5.04 -16.19
N GLN A 44 2.94 6.29 -15.87
CA GLN A 44 2.09 6.59 -14.71
C GLN A 44 0.66 6.07 -14.92
N ILE A 45 0.08 6.25 -16.12
CA ILE A 45 -1.25 5.71 -16.46
C ILE A 45 -1.23 4.18 -16.42
N ALA A 46 -0.24 3.53 -17.05
CA ALA A 46 -0.11 2.08 -17.04
C ALA A 46 -0.02 1.52 -15.61
N TYR A 47 0.80 2.15 -14.77
CA TYR A 47 0.95 1.79 -13.35
C TYR A 47 -0.36 1.93 -12.56
N LEU A 48 -1.11 3.01 -12.74
CA LEU A 48 -2.40 3.21 -12.05
C LEU A 48 -3.45 2.21 -12.51
N LEU A 49 -3.50 1.90 -13.80
CA LEU A 49 -4.42 0.88 -14.32
C LEU A 49 -4.09 -0.52 -13.78
N ASP A 50 -2.82 -0.84 -13.57
CA ASP A 50 -2.38 -2.11 -12.97
C ASP A 50 -2.77 -2.18 -11.48
N ILE A 51 -2.50 -1.12 -10.69
CA ILE A 51 -2.93 -1.04 -9.29
C ILE A 51 -4.45 -1.18 -9.18
N PHE A 52 -5.18 -0.42 -9.98
CA PHE A 52 -6.64 -0.49 -9.97
C PHE A 52 -7.17 -1.87 -10.38
N GLY A 53 -6.52 -2.50 -11.35
CA GLY A 53 -6.76 -3.88 -11.73
C GLY A 53 -6.58 -4.85 -10.56
N SER A 54 -5.54 -4.64 -9.77
CA SER A 54 -5.28 -5.40 -8.54
C SER A 54 -6.39 -5.19 -7.50
N PHE A 55 -6.81 -3.95 -7.21
CA PHE A 55 -7.95 -3.71 -6.33
C PHE A 55 -9.21 -4.43 -6.80
N ARG A 56 -9.55 -4.32 -8.09
CA ARG A 56 -10.72 -5.00 -8.65
C ARG A 56 -10.66 -6.52 -8.54
N ARG A 57 -9.48 -7.10 -8.71
CA ARG A 57 -9.27 -8.55 -8.58
C ARG A 57 -9.62 -9.07 -7.19
N PHE A 58 -9.40 -8.26 -6.17
CA PHE A 58 -9.62 -8.64 -4.77
C PHE A 58 -10.94 -8.12 -4.20
N MET A 59 -11.71 -7.36 -4.96
CA MET A 59 -13.09 -7.03 -4.56
C MET A 59 -13.94 -8.30 -4.46
N PRO A 60 -14.82 -8.40 -3.45
CA PRO A 60 -15.74 -9.53 -3.36
C PRO A 60 -16.60 -9.68 -4.61
N PRO A 61 -16.95 -10.90 -5.02
CA PRO A 61 -17.88 -11.12 -6.11
C PRO A 61 -19.20 -10.37 -5.89
N GLY A 62 -19.62 -9.59 -6.88
CA GLY A 62 -20.85 -8.79 -6.79
C GLY A 62 -20.74 -7.48 -6.01
N PHE A 63 -19.54 -7.10 -5.51
CA PHE A 63 -19.36 -5.80 -4.88
C PHE A 63 -19.56 -4.67 -5.91
N ASP A 64 -20.59 -3.88 -5.70
CA ASP A 64 -20.90 -2.73 -6.57
C ASP A 64 -20.37 -1.44 -5.93
N LEU A 65 -19.52 -0.74 -6.66
CA LEU A 65 -18.95 0.56 -6.26
C LEU A 65 -19.98 1.70 -6.36
N ARG A 66 -21.08 1.51 -7.07
CA ARG A 66 -22.06 2.56 -7.31
C ARG A 66 -22.63 3.11 -6.00
N GLY A 67 -22.47 4.42 -5.82
CA GLY A 67 -22.93 5.13 -4.63
C GLY A 67 -22.09 4.89 -3.36
N ARG A 68 -20.96 4.18 -3.45
CA ARG A 68 -20.05 3.91 -2.33
C ARG A 68 -19.05 5.04 -2.09
N ASP A 69 -18.65 5.20 -0.84
CA ASP A 69 -17.56 6.09 -0.45
C ASP A 69 -16.28 5.29 -0.29
N VAL A 70 -15.20 5.76 -0.93
CA VAL A 70 -13.89 5.08 -0.95
C VAL A 70 -12.86 5.90 -0.19
N LEU A 71 -12.08 5.22 0.67
CA LEU A 71 -10.87 5.75 1.30
C LEU A 71 -9.64 5.08 0.68
N GLU A 72 -8.68 5.85 0.23
CA GLU A 72 -7.35 5.36 -0.11
C GLU A 72 -6.31 5.90 0.86
N LEU A 73 -5.50 5.00 1.43
CA LEU A 73 -4.39 5.37 2.29
C LEU A 73 -3.11 5.44 1.46
N SER A 74 -2.39 6.55 1.61
CA SER A 74 -1.08 6.80 0.97
C SER A 74 -1.11 6.56 -0.55
N PRO A 75 -1.90 7.37 -1.31
CA PRO A 75 -2.03 7.20 -2.76
C PRO A 75 -0.72 7.44 -3.53
N GLY A 76 0.33 7.89 -2.84
CA GLY A 76 1.61 8.21 -3.45
C GLY A 76 1.55 9.50 -4.28
N ALA A 77 2.15 9.48 -5.49
CA ALA A 77 2.29 10.67 -6.31
C ALA A 77 1.03 11.05 -7.11
N SER A 78 -0.04 10.27 -7.04
CA SER A 78 -1.23 10.52 -7.86
C SER A 78 -2.52 10.03 -7.19
N ARG A 79 -3.59 10.80 -7.37
CA ARG A 79 -4.96 10.41 -7.02
C ARG A 79 -5.69 9.72 -8.17
N GLY A 80 -4.96 9.24 -9.18
CA GLY A 80 -5.56 8.63 -10.37
C GLY A 80 -6.48 7.45 -10.06
N ASN A 81 -6.16 6.61 -9.06
CA ASN A 81 -7.06 5.55 -8.59
C ASN A 81 -8.43 6.11 -8.17
N GLY A 82 -8.45 7.27 -7.52
CA GLY A 82 -9.68 7.96 -7.13
C GLY A 82 -10.56 8.30 -8.32
N ALA A 83 -9.96 8.81 -9.42
CA ALA A 83 -10.69 9.07 -10.64
C ALA A 83 -11.28 7.78 -11.25
N LEU A 84 -10.52 6.66 -11.18
CA LEU A 84 -11.00 5.35 -11.63
C LEU A 84 -12.14 4.81 -10.76
N PHE A 85 -12.08 4.97 -9.43
CA PHE A 85 -13.20 4.63 -8.53
C PHE A 85 -14.47 5.44 -8.86
N LEU A 86 -14.32 6.76 -9.07
CA LEU A 86 -15.45 7.61 -9.48
C LEU A 86 -16.02 7.18 -10.83
N ALA A 87 -15.18 6.81 -11.79
CA ALA A 87 -15.59 6.30 -13.10
C ALA A 87 -16.33 4.96 -13.03
N MET A 88 -16.09 4.17 -11.97
CA MET A 88 -16.87 2.96 -11.64
C MET A 88 -18.19 3.27 -10.89
N GLY A 89 -18.52 4.53 -10.68
CA GLY A 89 -19.77 4.96 -10.05
C GLY A 89 -19.66 5.23 -8.54
N ALA A 90 -18.46 5.20 -7.95
CA ALA A 90 -18.30 5.59 -6.54
C ALA A 90 -18.86 7.00 -6.30
N ARG A 91 -19.49 7.19 -5.13
CA ARG A 91 -20.05 8.49 -4.74
C ARG A 91 -18.96 9.49 -4.47
N SER A 92 -17.96 9.08 -3.69
CA SER A 92 -16.84 9.91 -3.34
C SER A 92 -15.57 9.08 -3.18
N TYR A 93 -14.45 9.79 -3.32
CA TYR A 93 -13.11 9.31 -3.02
C TYR A 93 -12.42 10.28 -2.07
N HIS A 94 -11.86 9.74 -1.02
CA HIS A 94 -11.07 10.47 -0.05
C HIS A 94 -9.71 9.80 0.10
N ALA A 95 -8.63 10.57 -0.01
CA ALA A 95 -7.29 10.06 0.21
C ALA A 95 -6.65 10.72 1.43
N ILE A 96 -5.89 9.93 2.18
CA ILE A 96 -5.13 10.36 3.36
C ILE A 96 -3.66 9.96 3.16
N ASP A 97 -2.74 10.91 3.39
CA ASP A 97 -1.30 10.63 3.32
C ASP A 97 -0.54 11.34 4.46
N VAL A 98 0.67 10.86 4.72
CA VAL A 98 1.64 11.52 5.62
C VAL A 98 2.36 12.66 4.91
N PHE A 99 2.53 12.57 3.59
CA PHE A 99 3.26 13.50 2.74
C PHE A 99 2.37 14.08 1.64
N ASN A 100 2.55 15.35 1.33
CA ASN A 100 1.89 15.97 0.18
C ASN A 100 2.61 15.58 -1.13
N LEU A 101 2.29 14.39 -1.65
CA LEU A 101 2.90 13.83 -2.85
C LEU A 101 2.00 13.96 -4.08
N ALA A 102 0.68 13.95 -3.88
CA ALA A 102 -0.34 14.08 -4.90
C ALA A 102 -1.01 15.46 -4.79
N GLY A 103 -1.73 15.86 -5.82
CA GLY A 103 -2.56 17.07 -5.74
C GLY A 103 -2.30 18.12 -6.81
N ASP A 104 -1.20 17.97 -7.55
CA ASP A 104 -0.79 18.88 -8.62
C ASP A 104 -0.95 18.24 -10.01
N GLU A 105 -1.83 17.25 -10.15
CA GLU A 105 -2.07 16.61 -11.44
C GLU A 105 -2.81 17.57 -12.37
N ASP A 106 -2.28 17.66 -13.61
CA ASP A 106 -2.93 18.38 -14.68
C ASP A 106 -4.30 17.72 -15.00
N PRO A 107 -5.38 18.52 -15.22
CA PRO A 107 -6.65 17.99 -15.72
C PRO A 107 -6.53 17.10 -16.96
N VAL A 108 -5.59 17.38 -17.86
CA VAL A 108 -5.29 16.57 -19.04
C VAL A 108 -4.83 15.16 -18.66
N PHE A 109 -4.13 14.99 -17.55
CA PHE A 109 -3.75 13.67 -17.04
C PHE A 109 -4.98 12.80 -16.74
N TYR A 110 -5.99 13.36 -16.06
CA TYR A 110 -7.22 12.63 -15.76
C TYR A 110 -8.03 12.31 -17.02
N GLU A 111 -8.06 13.19 -18.00
CA GLU A 111 -8.69 12.92 -19.29
C GLU A 111 -8.04 11.70 -19.97
N LEU A 112 -6.70 11.71 -20.11
CA LEU A 112 -5.95 10.61 -20.72
C LEU A 112 -6.11 9.29 -19.95
N LEU A 113 -6.10 9.33 -18.60
CA LEU A 113 -6.31 8.16 -17.77
C LEU A 113 -7.70 7.56 -17.97
N LEU A 114 -8.74 8.40 -17.97
CA LEU A 114 -10.14 7.98 -18.11
C LEU A 114 -10.48 7.51 -19.52
N ASP A 115 -9.84 8.04 -20.54
CA ASP A 115 -9.99 7.59 -21.94
C ASP A 115 -9.46 6.16 -22.14
N ARG A 116 -8.42 5.77 -21.40
CA ARG A 116 -7.88 4.42 -21.43
C ARG A 116 -8.61 3.44 -20.51
N PHE A 117 -9.49 3.97 -19.67
CA PHE A 117 -10.25 3.16 -18.74
C PHE A 117 -11.53 2.61 -19.38
N SER A 118 -11.60 1.30 -19.58
CA SER A 118 -12.67 0.63 -20.31
C SER A 118 -13.94 0.34 -19.49
N TYR A 119 -13.96 0.68 -18.19
CA TYR A 119 -15.08 0.38 -17.30
C TYR A 119 -15.93 1.61 -16.99
N GLY A 120 -17.12 1.38 -16.44
CA GLY A 120 -18.08 2.42 -16.11
C GLY A 120 -18.82 2.97 -17.32
N THR A 121 -19.85 3.77 -17.06
CA THR A 121 -20.63 4.44 -18.13
C THR A 121 -19.91 5.70 -18.62
N LYS A 122 -20.28 6.19 -19.80
CA LYS A 122 -19.77 7.49 -20.29
C LYS A 122 -20.09 8.62 -19.32
N ALA A 123 -21.29 8.62 -18.72
CA ALA A 123 -21.68 9.62 -17.74
C ALA A 123 -20.84 9.57 -16.45
N ASP A 124 -20.53 8.35 -15.95
CA ASP A 124 -19.67 8.18 -14.78
C ASP A 124 -18.25 8.70 -15.06
N ARG A 125 -17.66 8.40 -16.23
CA ARG A 125 -16.34 8.93 -16.62
C ARG A 125 -16.32 10.45 -16.76
N GLN A 126 -17.36 11.03 -17.35
CA GLN A 126 -17.47 12.49 -17.43
C GLN A 126 -17.57 13.14 -16.05
N ARG A 127 -18.38 12.55 -15.16
CA ARG A 127 -18.46 12.98 -13.76
C ARG A 127 -17.11 12.84 -13.04
N ALA A 128 -16.42 11.72 -13.22
CA ALA A 128 -15.09 11.49 -12.64
C ALA A 128 -14.09 12.55 -13.10
N HIS A 129 -14.03 12.85 -14.40
CA HIS A 129 -13.18 13.92 -14.95
C HIS A 129 -13.53 15.28 -14.35
N ALA A 130 -14.80 15.64 -14.30
CA ALA A 130 -15.23 16.92 -13.73
C ALA A 130 -14.84 17.08 -12.25
N LEU A 131 -14.98 16.02 -11.45
CA LEU A 131 -14.64 16.05 -10.03
C LEU A 131 -13.11 16.03 -9.79
N SER A 132 -12.35 15.21 -10.53
CA SER A 132 -10.91 15.12 -10.37
C SER A 132 -10.16 16.38 -10.84
N SER A 133 -10.75 17.10 -11.79
CA SER A 133 -10.21 18.35 -12.33
C SER A 133 -10.64 19.61 -11.55
N ALA A 134 -11.64 19.48 -10.67
CA ALA A 134 -12.13 20.59 -9.87
C ALA A 134 -11.31 20.77 -8.59
N SER A 135 -10.84 21.99 -8.35
CA SER A 135 -10.18 22.32 -7.08
C SER A 135 -11.20 22.31 -5.94
N GLY A 136 -10.89 21.55 -4.86
CA GLY A 136 -11.69 21.54 -3.63
C GLY A 136 -13.00 20.77 -3.70
N ALA A 137 -13.18 19.90 -4.71
CA ALA A 137 -14.36 19.03 -4.77
C ALA A 137 -14.42 18.13 -3.53
N ARG A 138 -15.54 18.19 -2.80
CA ARG A 138 -15.74 17.40 -1.57
C ARG A 138 -15.76 15.90 -1.86
N GLU A 139 -16.22 15.53 -3.04
CA GLU A 139 -16.32 14.15 -3.52
C GLU A 139 -14.98 13.59 -4.02
N PHE A 140 -13.97 14.44 -4.20
CA PHE A 140 -12.62 14.05 -4.62
C PHE A 140 -11.59 14.80 -3.79
N SER A 141 -11.26 14.28 -2.62
CA SER A 141 -10.48 15.01 -1.62
C SER A 141 -9.20 14.28 -1.22
N TYR A 142 -8.19 15.06 -0.86
CA TYR A 142 -6.89 14.60 -0.41
C TYR A 142 -6.48 15.40 0.82
N VAL A 143 -6.14 14.71 1.89
CA VAL A 143 -5.78 15.32 3.18
C VAL A 143 -4.43 14.75 3.63
N VAL A 144 -3.56 15.63 4.10
CA VAL A 144 -2.24 15.27 4.58
C VAL A 144 -2.13 15.54 6.06
N GLY A 145 -1.61 14.57 6.81
CA GLY A 145 -1.35 14.69 8.24
C GLY A 145 -0.17 13.83 8.67
N ARG A 146 0.86 14.48 9.23
CA ARG A 146 2.11 13.79 9.64
C ARG A 146 1.92 12.79 10.77
N ASP A 147 0.92 12.97 11.60
CA ASP A 147 0.54 12.07 12.69
C ASP A 147 -0.28 10.87 12.22
N PHE A 148 -0.74 10.89 10.96
CA PHE A 148 -1.54 9.86 10.32
C PHE A 148 -2.77 9.42 11.16
N ASP A 149 -3.37 10.35 11.90
CA ASP A 149 -4.59 10.14 12.67
C ASP A 149 -5.79 10.00 11.70
N ILE A 150 -6.09 8.76 11.32
CA ILE A 150 -7.09 8.44 10.30
C ILE A 150 -8.48 8.98 10.65
N PRO A 151 -9.03 8.78 11.88
CA PRO A 151 -10.32 9.35 12.27
C PRO A 151 -10.38 10.88 12.12
N ARG A 152 -9.36 11.57 12.57
CA ARG A 152 -9.27 13.04 12.45
C ARG A 152 -9.17 13.49 11.00
N LEU A 153 -8.31 12.83 10.21
CA LEU A 153 -8.09 13.17 8.79
C LEU A 153 -9.30 12.81 7.92
N ALA A 154 -10.08 11.81 8.30
CA ALA A 154 -11.36 11.49 7.66
C ALA A 154 -12.42 12.59 7.85
N GLY A 155 -12.27 13.46 8.87
CA GLY A 155 -13.16 14.62 9.06
C GLY A 155 -14.63 14.24 9.28
N GLY A 156 -14.88 13.17 10.03
CA GLY A 156 -16.24 12.65 10.32
C GLY A 156 -16.86 11.84 9.18
N ARG A 157 -16.09 11.52 8.14
CA ARG A 157 -16.54 10.64 7.05
C ARG A 157 -16.42 9.17 7.44
N THR A 158 -17.26 8.34 6.85
CA THR A 158 -17.20 6.88 6.93
C THR A 158 -17.22 6.27 5.53
N PHE A 159 -16.66 5.08 5.39
CA PHE A 159 -16.34 4.51 4.09
C PHE A 159 -16.91 3.10 3.92
N ASP A 160 -17.23 2.75 2.67
CA ASP A 160 -17.71 1.43 2.25
C ASP A 160 -16.60 0.55 1.68
N LEU A 161 -15.49 1.19 1.24
CA LEU A 161 -14.30 0.53 0.73
C LEU A 161 -13.08 1.29 1.21
N ILE A 162 -12.09 0.57 1.75
CA ILE A 162 -10.80 1.12 2.16
C ILE A 162 -9.69 0.39 1.42
N VAL A 163 -8.82 1.14 0.73
CA VAL A 163 -7.74 0.55 -0.07
C VAL A 163 -6.39 1.18 0.23
N SER A 164 -5.32 0.43 -0.05
CA SER A 164 -3.96 0.96 -0.14
C SER A 164 -3.09 0.07 -1.02
N CYS A 165 -2.04 0.63 -1.60
CA CYS A 165 -1.03 -0.12 -2.33
C CYS A 165 0.36 0.29 -1.87
N ALA A 166 1.19 -0.68 -1.48
CA ALA A 166 2.56 -0.50 -1.01
C ALA A 166 2.67 0.57 0.10
N ALA A 167 1.81 0.48 1.11
CA ALA A 167 1.72 1.43 2.21
C ALA A 167 1.81 0.78 3.60
N PHE A 168 1.13 -0.34 3.83
CA PHE A 168 1.06 -1.01 5.14
C PHE A 168 2.42 -1.47 5.65
N GLU A 169 3.33 -1.82 4.77
CA GLU A 169 4.71 -2.18 5.12
C GLU A 169 5.51 -1.01 5.69
N HIS A 170 5.03 0.22 5.53
CA HIS A 170 5.68 1.45 6.00
C HIS A 170 5.09 2.02 7.29
N TYR A 171 3.96 1.50 7.76
CA TYR A 171 3.33 2.02 8.98
C TYR A 171 4.09 1.57 10.23
N ASP A 172 4.36 2.52 11.13
CA ASP A 172 5.08 2.27 12.37
C ASP A 172 4.31 1.36 13.33
N SER A 173 2.98 1.46 13.34
CA SER A 173 2.07 0.62 14.12
C SER A 173 0.87 0.20 13.26
N VAL A 174 0.91 -1.03 12.74
CA VAL A 174 -0.22 -1.61 12.02
C VAL A 174 -1.45 -1.79 12.91
N PRO A 175 -1.34 -2.25 14.18
CA PRO A 175 -2.49 -2.33 15.08
C PRO A 175 -3.21 -0.98 15.28
N ASP A 176 -2.47 0.13 15.50
CA ASP A 176 -3.08 1.45 15.66
C ASP A 176 -3.71 1.96 14.36
N THR A 177 -3.07 1.67 13.22
CA THR A 177 -3.63 1.98 11.91
C THR A 177 -4.97 1.26 11.72
N VAL A 178 -5.05 -0.05 11.99
CA VAL A 178 -6.28 -0.83 11.85
C VAL A 178 -7.35 -0.36 12.83
N ALA A 179 -6.99 -0.01 14.06
CA ALA A 179 -7.92 0.59 15.03
C ALA A 179 -8.51 1.92 14.51
N GLY A 180 -7.69 2.74 13.86
CA GLY A 180 -8.15 3.97 13.18
C GLY A 180 -9.08 3.67 12.01
N LEU A 181 -8.79 2.64 11.20
CA LEU A 181 -9.66 2.22 10.10
C LEU A 181 -11.02 1.74 10.59
N THR A 182 -11.05 0.97 11.68
CA THR A 182 -12.30 0.49 12.30
C THR A 182 -13.25 1.61 12.67
N GLN A 183 -12.72 2.77 13.12
CA GLN A 183 -13.54 3.92 13.49
C GLN A 183 -14.18 4.63 12.29
N VAL A 184 -13.61 4.48 11.09
CA VAL A 184 -14.11 5.13 9.88
C VAL A 184 -14.76 4.16 8.89
N ALA A 185 -14.74 2.87 9.20
CA ALA A 185 -15.38 1.83 8.38
C ALA A 185 -16.89 1.79 8.68
N ARG A 186 -17.72 1.74 7.64
CA ARG A 186 -19.14 1.43 7.79
C ARG A 186 -19.34 -0.06 8.04
N PRO A 187 -20.44 -0.46 8.67
CA PRO A 187 -20.84 -1.87 8.70
C PRO A 187 -20.84 -2.48 7.29
N GLY A 188 -20.12 -3.57 7.10
CA GLY A 188 -19.92 -4.21 5.80
C GLY A 188 -18.89 -3.54 4.88
N CYS A 189 -18.10 -2.60 5.38
CA CYS A 189 -16.98 -2.02 4.65
C CYS A 189 -15.97 -3.11 4.26
N GLU A 190 -15.52 -3.08 3.02
CA GLU A 190 -14.45 -3.94 2.52
C GLU A 190 -13.09 -3.22 2.64
N ALA A 191 -12.06 -3.96 3.04
CA ALA A 191 -10.68 -3.48 3.08
C ALA A 191 -9.84 -4.31 2.11
N ILE A 192 -9.02 -3.63 1.28
CA ILE A 192 -8.11 -4.28 0.31
C ILE A 192 -6.77 -3.56 0.35
N HIS A 193 -5.76 -4.22 0.89
CA HIS A 193 -4.42 -3.66 1.03
C HIS A 193 -3.41 -4.52 0.26
N ILE A 194 -2.82 -3.96 -0.79
CA ILE A 194 -1.72 -4.59 -1.52
C ILE A 194 -0.43 -4.27 -0.77
N ILE A 195 0.28 -5.30 -0.30
CA ILE A 195 1.42 -5.15 0.61
C ILE A 195 2.68 -5.74 -0.03
N ASP A 196 3.76 -4.95 -0.08
CA ASP A 196 5.09 -5.41 -0.52
C ASP A 196 5.92 -5.83 0.69
N LEU A 197 6.26 -7.12 0.77
CA LEU A 197 7.00 -7.72 1.89
C LEU A 197 8.51 -7.79 1.64
N GLN A 198 9.00 -7.17 0.56
CA GLN A 198 10.38 -7.31 0.12
C GLN A 198 11.30 -6.22 0.67
N THR A 199 12.57 -6.44 0.47
CA THR A 199 13.61 -5.41 0.63
C THR A 199 13.39 -4.26 -0.38
N HIS A 200 13.39 -3.02 0.09
CA HIS A 200 13.08 -1.84 -0.73
C HIS A 200 14.28 -1.29 -1.52
N SER A 201 15.50 -1.67 -1.19
CA SER A 201 16.67 -1.38 -2.04
C SER A 201 16.57 -2.18 -3.34
N ARG A 202 16.33 -1.50 -4.49
CA ARG A 202 16.07 -2.15 -5.79
C ARG A 202 17.14 -3.17 -6.14
N TRP A 203 18.40 -2.79 -6.09
CA TRP A 203 19.50 -3.70 -6.44
C TRP A 203 19.57 -4.92 -5.52
N ILE A 204 19.45 -4.74 -4.20
CA ILE A 204 19.42 -5.86 -3.24
C ILE A 204 18.22 -6.77 -3.51
N ARG A 205 17.04 -6.18 -3.73
CA ARG A 205 15.79 -6.92 -3.95
C ARG A 205 15.87 -7.86 -5.15
N GLU A 206 16.52 -7.45 -6.22
CA GLU A 206 16.69 -8.27 -7.43
C GLU A 206 17.56 -9.51 -7.18
N HIS A 207 18.42 -9.50 -6.17
CA HIS A 207 19.34 -10.60 -5.85
C HIS A 207 18.95 -11.36 -4.58
N ASP A 208 18.35 -10.67 -3.63
CA ASP A 208 17.97 -11.19 -2.31
C ASP A 208 16.74 -10.42 -1.77
N PRO A 209 15.54 -10.75 -2.23
CA PRO A 209 14.32 -10.02 -1.84
C PRO A 209 14.04 -10.04 -0.34
N ASN A 210 14.50 -11.05 0.39
CA ASN A 210 14.32 -11.15 1.84
C ASN A 210 15.47 -10.56 2.65
N ASN A 211 16.32 -9.76 2.06
CA ASN A 211 17.52 -9.24 2.72
C ASN A 211 17.25 -8.53 4.06
N ILE A 212 16.18 -7.75 4.18
CA ILE A 212 15.80 -7.05 5.41
C ILE A 212 15.54 -7.99 6.59
N TYR A 213 15.18 -9.24 6.35
CA TYR A 213 14.91 -10.25 7.37
C TYR A 213 16.16 -11.00 7.85
N ARG A 214 17.34 -10.70 7.30
CA ARG A 214 18.62 -11.28 7.75
C ARG A 214 19.11 -10.70 9.07
N TYR A 215 18.64 -9.50 9.42
CA TYR A 215 19.17 -8.76 10.56
C TYR A 215 18.34 -9.03 11.81
N PRO A 216 18.99 -9.42 12.93
CA PRO A 216 18.36 -9.42 14.24
C PRO A 216 17.73 -8.05 14.54
N GLU A 217 16.63 -8.04 15.27
CA GLU A 217 15.87 -6.82 15.56
C GLU A 217 16.74 -5.67 16.14
N PRO A 218 17.69 -5.90 17.08
CA PRO A 218 18.53 -4.83 17.59
C PRO A 218 19.37 -4.15 16.48
N ILE A 219 19.88 -4.93 15.53
CA ILE A 219 20.67 -4.38 14.40
C ILE A 219 19.76 -3.60 13.44
N TYR A 220 18.59 -4.14 13.11
CA TYR A 220 17.65 -3.45 12.22
C TYR A 220 17.19 -2.11 12.80
N ARG A 221 16.94 -2.05 14.11
CA ARG A 221 16.56 -0.83 14.83
C ARG A 221 17.62 0.26 14.83
N LEU A 222 18.91 -0.08 14.74
CA LEU A 222 20.00 0.92 14.66
C LEU A 222 19.83 1.83 13.43
N PHE A 223 19.22 1.31 12.37
CA PHE A 223 19.01 2.04 11.12
C PHE A 223 17.57 2.51 10.96
N ARG A 224 16.80 2.60 12.06
CA ARG A 224 15.39 2.97 12.00
C ARG A 224 15.21 4.43 11.59
N PHE A 225 14.30 4.65 10.64
CA PHE A 225 13.81 5.94 10.20
C PHE A 225 12.31 5.84 9.88
N PRO A 226 11.55 6.97 9.90
CA PRO A 226 10.12 6.96 9.55
C PRO A 226 9.88 6.40 8.15
N GLY A 227 8.93 5.48 8.02
CA GLY A 227 8.63 4.84 6.74
C GLY A 227 9.60 3.73 6.30
N GLN A 228 10.51 3.30 7.19
CA GLN A 228 11.27 2.06 6.96
C GLN A 228 10.32 0.86 6.96
N PRO A 229 10.52 -0.18 6.11
CA PRO A 229 9.70 -1.38 6.14
C PRO A 229 9.60 -2.00 7.53
N ASN A 230 8.38 -2.31 7.99
CA ASN A 230 8.15 -2.81 9.34
C ASN A 230 8.52 -4.28 9.55
N ARG A 231 8.77 -5.02 8.48
CA ARG A 231 9.13 -6.46 8.47
C ARG A 231 8.03 -7.39 9.00
N LEU A 232 6.79 -6.92 9.06
CA LEU A 232 5.66 -7.78 9.39
C LEU A 232 5.40 -8.79 8.27
N ARG A 233 4.85 -9.95 8.66
CA ARG A 233 4.51 -11.03 7.73
C ARG A 233 2.98 -11.21 7.64
N PRO A 234 2.47 -11.98 6.68
CA PRO A 234 1.02 -12.16 6.49
C PRO A 234 0.23 -12.41 7.78
N ALA A 235 0.74 -13.26 8.67
CA ALA A 235 0.06 -13.58 9.94
C ALA A 235 -0.08 -12.37 10.86
N ASP A 236 0.92 -11.46 10.89
CA ASP A 236 0.89 -10.27 11.74
C ASP A 236 -0.20 -9.29 11.28
N TYR A 237 -0.34 -9.10 9.96
CA TYR A 237 -1.40 -8.28 9.38
C TYR A 237 -2.79 -8.87 9.63
N ILE A 238 -2.96 -10.19 9.45
CA ILE A 238 -4.21 -10.89 9.76
C ILE A 238 -4.59 -10.66 11.22
N ALA A 239 -3.66 -10.94 12.15
CA ALA A 239 -3.89 -10.77 13.58
C ALA A 239 -4.30 -9.33 13.96
N ALA A 240 -3.73 -8.32 13.31
CA ALA A 240 -4.08 -6.92 13.57
C ALA A 240 -5.54 -6.59 13.19
N PHE A 241 -6.04 -7.12 12.08
CA PHE A 241 -7.43 -6.95 11.66
C PHE A 241 -8.39 -7.76 12.53
N GLU A 242 -8.06 -9.03 12.84
CA GLU A 242 -8.87 -9.89 13.71
C GLU A 242 -9.00 -9.32 15.12
N ALA A 243 -7.93 -8.70 15.67
CA ALA A 243 -7.95 -8.02 16.96
C ALA A 243 -8.94 -6.84 17.02
N GLN A 244 -9.30 -6.27 15.88
CA GLN A 244 -10.32 -5.22 15.73
C GLN A 244 -11.67 -5.78 15.26
N ALA A 245 -11.88 -7.09 15.41
CA ALA A 245 -13.10 -7.81 15.08
C ALA A 245 -13.51 -7.76 13.58
N TRP A 246 -12.55 -7.49 12.68
CA TRP A 246 -12.80 -7.66 11.26
C TRP A 246 -13.01 -9.14 10.92
N SER A 247 -13.91 -9.43 10.00
CA SER A 247 -14.23 -10.78 9.51
C SER A 247 -13.63 -11.03 8.13
N ASP A 248 -13.66 -12.29 7.70
CA ASP A 248 -13.18 -12.74 6.38
C ASP A 248 -11.72 -12.29 6.09
N VAL A 249 -10.93 -12.14 7.16
CA VAL A 249 -9.55 -11.66 7.07
C VAL A 249 -8.68 -12.72 6.42
N ARG A 250 -8.03 -12.37 5.33
CA ARG A 250 -7.12 -13.27 4.62
C ARG A 250 -6.03 -12.49 3.89
N PHE A 251 -4.87 -13.12 3.79
CA PHE A 251 -3.78 -12.66 2.96
C PHE A 251 -3.62 -13.59 1.75
N VAL A 252 -3.78 -13.06 0.55
CA VAL A 252 -3.67 -13.80 -0.71
C VAL A 252 -2.35 -13.44 -1.38
N PRO A 253 -1.36 -14.36 -1.42
CA PRO A 253 -0.10 -14.11 -2.10
C PRO A 253 -0.31 -13.82 -3.59
N SER A 254 0.36 -12.77 -4.10
CA SER A 254 0.36 -12.44 -5.52
C SER A 254 1.65 -12.88 -6.20
N ARG A 255 2.78 -12.79 -5.48
CA ARG A 255 4.09 -13.16 -5.99
C ARG A 255 4.92 -13.88 -4.95
N THR A 256 5.70 -14.86 -5.40
CA THR A 256 6.63 -15.62 -4.57
C THR A 256 8.05 -15.53 -5.11
N ILE A 257 9.04 -15.89 -4.25
CA ILE A 257 10.45 -15.90 -4.63
C ILE A 257 10.69 -16.84 -5.81
N GLU A 258 11.33 -16.32 -6.83
CA GLU A 258 11.79 -17.11 -7.99
C GLU A 258 12.62 -18.31 -7.54
N PRO A 259 12.42 -19.49 -8.13
CA PRO A 259 13.15 -20.72 -7.74
C PRO A 259 14.67 -20.53 -7.65
N ALA A 260 15.26 -19.77 -8.58
CA ALA A 260 16.71 -19.51 -8.62
C ALA A 260 17.22 -18.70 -7.40
N LEU A 261 16.38 -17.89 -6.79
CA LEU A 261 16.74 -17.05 -5.63
C LEU A 261 16.41 -17.70 -4.28
N ARG A 262 15.57 -18.73 -4.24
CA ARG A 262 15.08 -19.36 -2.99
C ARG A 262 16.20 -19.78 -2.06
N GLY A 263 17.22 -20.45 -2.61
CA GLY A 263 18.34 -20.95 -1.82
C GLY A 263 19.09 -19.86 -1.07
N LEU A 264 19.28 -18.69 -1.68
CA LEU A 264 19.92 -17.55 -1.04
C LEU A 264 18.93 -16.83 -0.09
N SER A 265 17.76 -16.46 -0.59
CA SER A 265 16.81 -15.58 0.12
C SER A 265 16.20 -16.21 1.38
N LEU A 266 16.12 -17.55 1.45
CA LEU A 266 15.62 -18.27 2.63
C LEU A 266 16.71 -18.71 3.60
N ALA A 267 17.99 -18.68 3.16
CA ALA A 267 19.10 -19.12 3.99
C ALA A 267 19.63 -17.98 4.88
N GLY A 268 19.73 -18.22 6.19
CA GLY A 268 20.36 -17.30 7.15
C GLY A 268 19.52 -16.07 7.48
N LEU A 269 18.22 -16.23 7.47
CA LEU A 269 17.30 -15.26 8.05
C LEU A 269 17.43 -15.26 9.58
N ALA A 270 17.22 -14.10 10.19
CA ALA A 270 17.25 -13.96 11.64
C ALA A 270 15.96 -14.52 12.27
N THR A 271 16.00 -14.86 13.55
CA THR A 271 14.80 -15.11 14.35
C THR A 271 13.98 -13.82 14.45
N PRO A 272 12.63 -13.85 14.30
CA PRO A 272 11.78 -15.06 14.20
C PRO A 272 11.56 -15.59 12.77
N PHE A 273 12.14 -15.01 11.72
CA PHE A 273 11.85 -15.31 10.33
C PHE A 273 12.40 -16.64 9.81
N ALA A 274 13.47 -17.13 10.46
CA ALA A 274 14.10 -18.39 10.06
C ALA A 274 13.13 -19.57 10.18
N GLY A 275 12.94 -20.28 9.07
CA GLY A 275 12.09 -21.47 9.02
C GLY A 275 10.58 -21.18 8.86
N GLN A 276 10.15 -19.95 8.77
CA GLN A 276 8.75 -19.64 8.46
C GLN A 276 8.45 -19.94 6.97
N GLU A 277 7.36 -20.63 6.71
CA GLU A 277 6.97 -21.05 5.36
C GLU A 277 6.55 -19.88 4.47
N ASP A 278 5.96 -18.84 5.06
CA ASP A 278 5.48 -17.65 4.36
C ASP A 278 6.60 -16.73 3.87
N MET A 279 7.85 -16.98 4.27
CA MET A 279 9.02 -16.22 3.77
C MET A 279 9.24 -16.36 2.26
N ILE A 280 8.57 -17.29 1.60
CA ILE A 280 8.54 -17.34 0.13
C ILE A 280 7.66 -16.26 -0.50
N VAL A 281 6.73 -15.67 0.25
CA VAL A 281 5.79 -14.65 -0.24
C VAL A 281 6.49 -13.30 -0.31
N LEU A 282 6.43 -12.66 -1.47
CA LEU A 282 7.06 -11.36 -1.74
C LEU A 282 6.08 -10.20 -1.67
N ASP A 283 4.87 -10.41 -2.13
CA ASP A 283 3.76 -9.48 -2.03
C ASP A 283 2.42 -10.22 -2.08
N GLY A 284 1.37 -9.52 -1.71
CA GLY A 284 0.02 -10.05 -1.73
C GLY A 284 -1.02 -9.02 -1.33
N ALA A 285 -2.27 -9.44 -1.37
CA ALA A 285 -3.39 -8.65 -0.92
C ALA A 285 -3.91 -9.16 0.43
N LEU A 286 -3.97 -8.28 1.42
CA LEU A 286 -4.81 -8.48 2.58
C LEU A 286 -6.21 -8.02 2.24
N THR A 287 -7.21 -8.86 2.48
CA THR A 287 -8.62 -8.51 2.39
C THR A 287 -9.30 -8.77 3.72
N ALA A 288 -10.24 -7.89 4.08
CA ALA A 288 -11.02 -8.03 5.30
C ALA A 288 -12.36 -7.31 5.15
N ARG A 289 -13.34 -7.72 5.96
CA ARG A 289 -14.67 -7.11 5.98
C ARG A 289 -14.97 -6.61 7.40
N HIS A 290 -15.36 -5.35 7.51
CA HIS A 290 -15.84 -4.80 8.77
C HIS A 290 -17.18 -5.43 9.11
N PRO A 291 -17.38 -5.97 10.34
CA PRO A 291 -18.64 -6.62 10.68
C PRO A 291 -19.82 -5.68 10.48
N GLY A 292 -20.89 -6.21 9.91
CA GLY A 292 -22.18 -5.53 9.92
C GLY A 292 -22.56 -5.25 11.37
N GLY A 293 -23.08 -4.08 11.67
CA GLY A 293 -23.66 -3.84 12.99
C GLY A 293 -24.59 -5.01 13.30
N ILE A 294 -24.38 -5.66 14.46
CA ILE A 294 -25.30 -6.65 14.97
C ILE A 294 -26.62 -5.88 15.11
N GLY A 295 -27.56 -6.16 14.22
CA GLY A 295 -28.87 -5.53 14.28
C GLY A 295 -29.45 -5.76 15.66
N GLY A 296 -29.54 -4.68 16.44
CA GLY A 296 -30.29 -4.66 17.68
C GLY A 296 -31.79 -4.62 17.36
#